data_a354f044eca3a5c6109289e09a02dc58
#
_entry.id   a354f044eca3a5c6109289e09a02dc58
#
_cell.length_a   1.000
_cell.length_b   1.000
_cell.length_c   1.000
_cell.angle_alpha   90.00
_cell.angle_beta   90.00
_cell.angle_gamma   90.00
#
_symmetry.space_group_name_H-M   'P 1'
#
loop_
_entity.id
_entity.type
_entity.pdbx_description
1 polymer ?
#
loop_
_entity_poly.entity_id
_entity_poly.type
_entity_poly.pdbx_seq_one_letter_code
_entity_poly.pdbx_strand_id
1 'polypeptide(L)'
;MKNILYTILISIFATACTKNEVRVISTLQMPVVESYLIAGGPISVKLSLPVSVNEDATNPTYIDGQTVVVYINNVPSTLKGIGNGIYQDTTKIVKEGNDYKLSFTYNNMPISAETIVPSKPIGFTGSATSIAIPQFGARFTPGMTFPSPVVYTWTNNDQSYYFLAAKCMESTLTSINTDTTENRPRFSRPPTQENTASLSFNSFSYYGLHHVYLYKANIEYAALYNSTGTSSLNITNPVTNIQNGFGIFTSFGVDSLILNVTN
;
A
#
# COMPACT_ATOMS: atom_id res chain seq x y z
N MET A 1 60.28 46.89 -29.47
CA MET A 1 59.85 45.55 -29.89
C MET A 1 59.64 44.60 -28.69
N LYS A 2 60.13 44.93 -27.49
CA LYS A 2 60.01 44.07 -26.30
C LYS A 2 58.63 44.13 -25.62
N ASN A 3 57.86 45.17 -25.77
CA ASN A 3 56.56 45.41 -25.10
C ASN A 3 55.36 44.85 -25.90
N ILE A 4 55.52 44.52 -27.17
CA ILE A 4 54.45 43.93 -28.01
C ILE A 4 54.32 42.43 -27.76
N LEU A 5 55.40 41.77 -27.34
CA LEU A 5 55.41 40.32 -27.09
C LEU A 5 54.68 39.94 -25.80
N TYR A 6 54.61 40.83 -24.80
CA TYR A 6 53.87 40.60 -23.53
C TYR A 6 52.38 40.78 -23.66
N THR A 7 51.91 41.60 -24.61
CA THR A 7 50.49 41.85 -24.82
C THR A 7 49.79 40.67 -25.54
N ILE A 8 50.52 39.88 -26.32
CA ILE A 8 50.00 38.73 -27.06
C ILE A 8 49.90 37.48 -26.14
N LEU A 9 50.73 37.39 -25.09
CA LEU A 9 50.75 36.23 -24.20
C LEU A 9 49.64 36.24 -23.17
N ILE A 10 48.98 37.39 -22.90
CA ILE A 10 47.87 37.50 -21.93
C ILE A 10 46.50 37.21 -22.56
N SER A 11 46.37 37.18 -23.89
CA SER A 11 45.10 37.00 -24.60
C SER A 11 44.70 35.52 -24.81
N ILE A 12 45.50 34.53 -24.39
CA ILE A 12 45.26 33.12 -24.69
C ILE A 12 44.64 32.36 -23.51
N PHE A 13 44.46 33.00 -22.33
CA PHE A 13 43.88 32.28 -21.15
C PHE A 13 42.39 32.53 -20.89
N ALA A 14 41.62 33.12 -21.80
CA ALA A 14 40.23 33.51 -21.57
C ALA A 14 39.17 32.60 -22.23
N THR A 15 39.51 31.38 -22.70
CA THR A 15 38.51 30.51 -23.33
C THR A 15 38.58 29.05 -22.83
N ALA A 16 38.39 28.84 -21.55
CA ALA A 16 38.20 27.51 -21.03
C ALA A 16 37.25 27.53 -19.82
N CYS A 17 36.07 28.12 -19.99
CA CYS A 17 34.90 27.76 -19.18
C CYS A 17 33.90 27.09 -20.11
N THR A 18 34.19 25.86 -20.51
CA THR A 18 33.11 24.96 -20.96
C THR A 18 32.25 24.68 -19.74
N LYS A 19 31.06 25.30 -19.68
CA LYS A 19 29.97 24.80 -18.88
C LYS A 19 29.79 23.33 -19.28
N ASN A 20 30.26 22.42 -18.46
CA ASN A 20 29.75 21.07 -18.48
C ASN A 20 28.26 21.18 -18.12
N GLU A 21 27.40 21.27 -19.12
CA GLU A 21 26.01 20.95 -18.94
C GLU A 21 26.01 19.49 -18.48
N VAL A 22 25.82 19.29 -17.18
CA VAL A 22 25.40 18.02 -16.65
C VAL A 22 24.11 17.74 -17.41
N ARG A 23 24.18 16.91 -18.44
CA ARG A 23 23.00 16.30 -19.03
C ARG A 23 22.36 15.57 -17.87
N VAL A 24 21.34 16.19 -17.27
CA VAL A 24 20.36 15.46 -16.47
C VAL A 24 19.85 14.41 -17.44
N ILE A 25 20.35 13.18 -17.30
CA ILE A 25 19.77 12.02 -17.93
C ILE A 25 18.33 12.10 -17.43
N SER A 26 17.38 12.40 -18.32
CA SER A 26 15.98 12.33 -17.97
C SER A 26 15.78 10.90 -17.46
N THR A 27 15.67 10.75 -16.16
CA THR A 27 15.40 9.46 -15.55
C THR A 27 14.12 9.00 -16.22
N LEU A 28 14.21 7.91 -16.95
CA LEU A 28 13.06 7.29 -17.59
C LEU A 28 12.02 7.15 -16.47
N GLN A 29 10.91 7.86 -16.57
CA GLN A 29 9.90 7.84 -15.52
C GLN A 29 9.29 6.45 -15.52
N MET A 30 9.75 5.62 -14.58
CA MET A 30 9.20 4.28 -14.40
C MET A 30 7.82 4.38 -13.77
N PRO A 31 6.85 3.56 -14.19
CA PRO A 31 5.52 3.58 -13.61
C PRO A 31 5.53 3.05 -12.18
N VAL A 32 4.60 3.56 -11.38
CA VAL A 32 4.24 3.01 -10.07
C VAL A 32 3.01 2.13 -10.26
N VAL A 33 3.10 0.89 -9.81
CA VAL A 33 2.01 -0.08 -9.81
C VAL A 33 1.50 -0.28 -8.40
N GLU A 34 0.19 -0.17 -8.20
CA GLU A 34 -0.49 -0.52 -6.95
C GLU A 34 -1.54 -1.57 -7.25
N SER A 35 -1.36 -2.78 -6.74
CA SER A 35 -2.36 -3.84 -6.88
C SER A 35 -2.37 -4.74 -5.66
N TYR A 36 -3.55 -4.89 -5.09
CA TYR A 36 -3.84 -5.71 -3.91
C TYR A 36 -4.97 -6.68 -4.26
N LEU A 37 -4.60 -7.88 -4.71
CA LEU A 37 -5.56 -8.91 -5.11
C LEU A 37 -6.07 -9.64 -3.88
N ILE A 38 -7.32 -9.42 -3.50
CA ILE A 38 -7.95 -10.06 -2.34
C ILE A 38 -8.78 -11.25 -2.82
N ALA A 39 -8.57 -12.43 -2.24
CA ALA A 39 -9.38 -13.62 -2.53
C ALA A 39 -10.89 -13.31 -2.40
N GLY A 40 -11.68 -13.65 -3.40
CA GLY A 40 -13.11 -13.31 -3.49
C GLY A 40 -13.43 -11.94 -4.08
N GLY A 41 -12.44 -11.08 -4.32
CA GLY A 41 -12.60 -9.76 -4.92
C GLY A 41 -12.30 -9.71 -6.42
N PRO A 42 -12.51 -8.55 -7.06
CA PRO A 42 -12.18 -8.33 -8.47
C PRO A 42 -10.65 -8.17 -8.66
N ILE A 43 -10.20 -8.32 -9.90
CA ILE A 43 -8.83 -7.98 -10.28
C ILE A 43 -8.76 -6.48 -10.53
N SER A 44 -7.85 -5.79 -9.83
CA SER A 44 -7.67 -4.34 -10.00
C SER A 44 -6.20 -3.95 -9.91
N VAL A 45 -5.76 -3.10 -10.84
CA VAL A 45 -4.42 -2.54 -10.91
C VAL A 45 -4.55 -1.04 -11.07
N LYS A 46 -3.77 -0.27 -10.32
CA LYS A 46 -3.67 1.18 -10.45
C LYS A 46 -2.27 1.55 -10.91
N LEU A 47 -2.20 2.44 -11.90
CA LEU A 47 -0.96 2.92 -12.49
C LEU A 47 -0.83 4.43 -12.33
N SER A 48 0.33 4.88 -11.87
CA SER A 48 0.66 6.30 -11.75
C SER A 48 2.14 6.55 -12.04
N LEU A 49 2.52 7.82 -12.12
CA LEU A 49 3.93 8.23 -12.09
C LEU A 49 4.39 8.44 -10.64
N PRO A 50 5.70 8.32 -10.36
CA PRO A 50 6.26 8.72 -9.09
C PRO A 50 5.99 10.21 -8.84
N VAL A 51 5.67 10.56 -7.60
CA VAL A 51 5.53 11.96 -7.18
C VAL A 51 6.91 12.49 -6.80
N SER A 52 7.28 13.65 -7.33
CA SER A 52 8.53 14.33 -6.95
C SER A 52 8.45 14.81 -5.50
N VAL A 53 9.59 14.84 -4.79
CA VAL A 53 9.67 15.32 -3.41
C VAL A 53 9.15 16.77 -3.24
N ASN A 54 9.20 17.55 -4.33
CA ASN A 54 8.75 18.95 -4.35
C ASN A 54 7.32 19.14 -4.89
N GLU A 55 6.62 18.05 -5.22
CA GLU A 55 5.26 18.08 -5.73
C GLU A 55 4.26 17.65 -4.65
N ASP A 56 3.02 18.14 -4.77
CA ASP A 56 1.95 17.76 -3.86
C ASP A 56 1.54 16.29 -4.10
N ALA A 57 1.83 15.44 -3.12
CA ALA A 57 1.49 14.01 -3.16
C ALA A 57 -0.02 13.74 -3.24
N THR A 58 -0.87 14.75 -3.04
CA THR A 58 -2.33 14.62 -3.12
C THR A 58 -2.85 14.51 -4.55
N ASN A 59 -2.03 14.90 -5.56
CA ASN A 59 -2.41 14.90 -6.97
C ASN A 59 -1.44 14.06 -7.82
N PRO A 60 -1.43 12.73 -7.70
CA PRO A 60 -0.56 11.89 -8.51
C PRO A 60 -0.95 11.96 -10.00
N THR A 61 0.03 11.95 -10.89
CA THR A 61 -0.21 11.81 -12.33
C THR A 61 -0.55 10.35 -12.64
N TYR A 62 -1.76 10.10 -13.08
CA TYR A 62 -2.23 8.75 -13.45
C TYR A 62 -1.82 8.38 -14.86
N ILE A 63 -1.63 7.07 -15.09
CA ILE A 63 -1.31 6.50 -16.40
C ILE A 63 -2.55 5.81 -16.93
N ASP A 64 -3.25 6.45 -17.86
CA ASP A 64 -4.43 5.93 -18.55
C ASP A 64 -4.06 5.44 -19.97
N GLY A 65 -4.97 4.71 -20.63
CA GLY A 65 -4.84 4.31 -22.03
C GLY A 65 -3.88 3.15 -22.29
N GLN A 66 -3.38 2.45 -21.25
CA GLN A 66 -2.49 1.30 -21.42
C GLN A 66 -3.29 0.01 -21.68
N THR A 67 -2.68 -0.92 -22.42
CA THR A 67 -3.18 -2.29 -22.50
C THR A 67 -2.58 -3.09 -21.36
N VAL A 68 -3.33 -3.24 -20.25
CA VAL A 68 -2.91 -3.98 -19.06
C VAL A 68 -3.49 -5.38 -19.10
N VAL A 69 -2.61 -6.41 -19.02
CA VAL A 69 -3.00 -7.81 -19.02
C VAL A 69 -2.58 -8.45 -17.69
N VAL A 70 -3.49 -9.22 -17.10
CA VAL A 70 -3.17 -10.10 -15.99
C VAL A 70 -3.38 -11.54 -16.44
N TYR A 71 -2.34 -12.34 -16.39
CA TYR A 71 -2.43 -13.78 -16.65
C TYR A 71 -2.84 -14.48 -15.37
N ILE A 72 -3.88 -15.31 -15.44
CA ILE A 72 -4.38 -16.14 -14.33
C ILE A 72 -4.04 -17.59 -14.69
N ASN A 73 -3.09 -18.20 -13.97
CA ASN A 73 -2.58 -19.53 -14.31
C ASN A 73 -2.20 -19.63 -15.80
N ASN A 74 -1.47 -18.63 -16.31
CA ASN A 74 -1.06 -18.44 -17.71
C ASN A 74 -2.21 -18.15 -18.72
N VAL A 75 -3.45 -17.95 -18.29
CA VAL A 75 -4.56 -17.56 -19.16
C VAL A 75 -4.71 -16.02 -19.11
N PRO A 76 -4.58 -15.32 -20.24
CA PRO A 76 -4.63 -13.85 -20.24
C PRO A 76 -6.02 -13.30 -19.95
N SER A 77 -6.07 -12.19 -19.22
CA SER A 77 -7.22 -11.34 -18.98
C SER A 77 -6.82 -9.91 -19.20
N THR A 78 -7.36 -9.26 -20.24
CA THR A 78 -7.14 -7.83 -20.47
C THR A 78 -8.06 -7.03 -19.57
N LEU A 79 -7.47 -6.16 -18.74
CA LEU A 79 -8.20 -5.32 -17.82
C LEU A 79 -8.81 -4.11 -18.57
N LYS A 80 -10.00 -3.69 -18.16
CA LYS A 80 -10.65 -2.49 -18.66
C LYS A 80 -10.20 -1.26 -17.88
N GLY A 81 -9.68 -0.24 -18.56
CA GLY A 81 -9.41 1.07 -17.97
C GLY A 81 -10.73 1.79 -17.62
N ILE A 82 -10.80 2.30 -16.40
CA ILE A 82 -11.98 3.04 -15.89
C ILE A 82 -11.65 4.49 -15.48
N GLY A 83 -10.44 4.95 -15.84
CA GLY A 83 -9.92 6.29 -15.51
C GLY A 83 -9.13 6.34 -14.21
N ASN A 84 -8.43 7.46 -13.99
CA ASN A 84 -7.55 7.68 -12.84
C ASN A 84 -6.47 6.58 -12.66
N GLY A 85 -5.97 6.05 -13.76
CA GLY A 85 -4.99 4.97 -13.78
C GLY A 85 -5.52 3.62 -13.33
N ILE A 86 -6.82 3.45 -13.15
CA ILE A 86 -7.42 2.20 -12.65
C ILE A 86 -7.82 1.30 -13.81
N TYR A 87 -7.37 0.05 -13.75
CA TYR A 87 -7.66 -1.03 -14.69
C TYR A 87 -8.27 -2.20 -13.92
N GLN A 88 -9.44 -2.69 -14.36
CA GLN A 88 -10.19 -3.71 -13.64
C GLN A 88 -10.75 -4.80 -14.56
N ASP A 89 -10.84 -6.02 -14.01
CA ASP A 89 -11.75 -7.07 -14.50
C ASP A 89 -12.68 -7.49 -13.34
N THR A 90 -13.92 -7.07 -13.41
CA THR A 90 -14.96 -7.41 -12.42
C THR A 90 -15.70 -8.71 -12.76
N THR A 91 -15.44 -9.29 -13.94
CA THR A 91 -16.06 -10.56 -14.38
C THR A 91 -15.32 -11.76 -13.81
N LYS A 92 -14.05 -11.58 -13.42
CA LYS A 92 -13.20 -12.60 -12.83
C LYS A 92 -12.93 -12.27 -11.36
N ILE A 93 -13.09 -13.29 -10.53
CA ILE A 93 -12.86 -13.21 -9.09
C ILE A 93 -11.50 -13.82 -8.77
N VAL A 94 -10.73 -13.13 -7.94
CA VAL A 94 -9.45 -13.60 -7.41
C VAL A 94 -9.66 -14.87 -6.59
N LYS A 95 -8.90 -15.93 -6.90
CA LYS A 95 -9.03 -17.25 -6.25
C LYS A 95 -7.72 -17.64 -5.55
N GLU A 96 -7.88 -18.24 -4.38
CA GLU A 96 -6.79 -18.84 -3.60
C GLU A 96 -6.00 -19.84 -4.44
N GLY A 97 -4.69 -19.90 -4.24
CA GLY A 97 -3.78 -20.82 -4.92
C GLY A 97 -3.49 -20.51 -6.38
N ASN A 98 -4.21 -19.55 -6.99
CA ASN A 98 -3.93 -19.14 -8.36
C ASN A 98 -2.71 -18.22 -8.44
N ASP A 99 -1.97 -18.38 -9.54
CA ASP A 99 -0.89 -17.51 -9.97
C ASP A 99 -1.45 -16.35 -10.81
N TYR A 100 -1.03 -15.13 -10.48
CA TYR A 100 -1.39 -13.90 -11.17
C TYR A 100 -0.11 -13.19 -11.64
N LYS A 101 0.00 -12.96 -12.97
CA LYS A 101 1.14 -12.26 -13.58
C LYS A 101 0.65 -11.02 -14.30
N LEU A 102 1.11 -9.86 -13.85
CA LEU A 102 0.88 -8.57 -14.49
C LEU A 102 1.82 -8.41 -15.69
N SER A 103 1.32 -7.87 -16.80
CA SER A 103 2.13 -7.52 -17.96
C SER A 103 1.52 -6.33 -18.70
N PHE A 104 2.33 -5.31 -18.98
CA PHE A 104 2.03 -4.20 -19.88
C PHE A 104 3.33 -3.57 -20.39
N THR A 105 3.23 -2.69 -21.38
CA THR A 105 4.39 -1.94 -21.90
C THR A 105 4.21 -0.46 -21.60
N TYR A 106 5.22 0.18 -21.02
CA TYR A 106 5.24 1.61 -20.78
C TYR A 106 6.55 2.22 -21.31
N ASN A 107 6.46 3.27 -22.15
CA ASN A 107 7.62 3.90 -22.80
C ASN A 107 8.58 2.88 -23.45
N ASN A 108 8.04 1.93 -24.20
CA ASN A 108 8.77 0.81 -24.85
C ASN A 108 9.49 -0.13 -23.87
N MET A 109 9.23 -0.06 -22.58
CA MET A 109 9.73 -1.00 -21.58
C MET A 109 8.64 -1.99 -21.17
N PRO A 110 8.93 -3.29 -21.14
CA PRO A 110 8.03 -4.28 -20.59
C PRO A 110 8.02 -4.15 -19.05
N ILE A 111 6.84 -4.01 -18.48
CA ILE A 111 6.60 -3.98 -17.03
C ILE A 111 5.94 -5.29 -16.66
N SER A 112 6.43 -5.95 -15.62
CA SER A 112 5.84 -7.21 -15.14
C SER A 112 5.98 -7.39 -13.63
N ALA A 113 5.09 -8.20 -13.06
CA ALA A 113 5.14 -8.67 -11.68
C ALA A 113 4.33 -9.96 -11.56
N GLU A 114 4.57 -10.72 -10.49
CA GLU A 114 3.79 -11.92 -10.21
C GLU A 114 3.49 -12.06 -8.72
N THR A 115 2.39 -12.75 -8.42
CA THR A 115 1.98 -13.09 -7.06
C THR A 115 1.10 -14.34 -7.08
N ILE A 116 1.20 -15.16 -6.02
CA ILE A 116 0.32 -16.32 -5.81
C ILE A 116 -0.59 -15.98 -4.65
N VAL A 117 -1.90 -16.14 -4.84
CA VAL A 117 -2.88 -15.83 -3.79
C VAL A 117 -2.77 -16.83 -2.66
N PRO A 118 -2.46 -16.38 -1.42
CA PRO A 118 -2.39 -17.27 -0.27
C PRO A 118 -3.75 -17.94 0.02
N SER A 119 -3.70 -19.10 0.63
CA SER A 119 -4.90 -19.75 1.17
C SER A 119 -5.55 -18.92 2.26
N LYS A 120 -6.86 -19.07 2.44
CA LYS A 120 -7.62 -18.52 3.55
C LYS A 120 -6.93 -18.83 4.89
N PRO A 121 -6.86 -17.88 5.84
CA PRO A 121 -6.45 -18.15 7.22
C PRO A 121 -7.23 -19.28 7.85
N ILE A 122 -6.56 -20.11 8.67
CA ILE A 122 -7.17 -21.26 9.35
C ILE A 122 -7.28 -20.98 10.85
N GLY A 123 -8.39 -21.39 11.46
CA GLY A 123 -8.59 -21.29 12.90
C GLY A 123 -8.76 -19.87 13.42
N PHE A 124 -9.20 -18.94 12.56
CA PHE A 124 -9.44 -17.56 12.97
C PHE A 124 -10.63 -17.48 13.94
N THR A 125 -10.36 -17.07 15.17
CA THR A 125 -11.35 -16.94 16.26
C THR A 125 -11.10 -15.66 17.06
N GLY A 126 -12.15 -15.17 17.72
CA GLY A 126 -12.10 -14.01 18.63
C GLY A 126 -12.53 -14.38 20.03
N SER A 127 -11.95 -13.75 21.06
CA SER A 127 -12.31 -13.96 22.48
C SER A 127 -13.69 -13.42 22.83
N ALA A 128 -14.27 -12.54 22.00
CA ALA A 128 -15.60 -11.98 22.16
C ALA A 128 -16.21 -11.61 20.80
N THR A 129 -17.54 -11.57 20.75
CA THR A 129 -18.33 -11.10 19.60
C THR A 129 -18.87 -9.68 19.78
N SER A 130 -18.65 -9.09 20.95
CA SER A 130 -19.01 -7.70 21.25
C SER A 130 -18.00 -7.07 22.19
N ILE A 131 -17.89 -5.73 22.14
CA ILE A 131 -17.09 -4.91 23.03
C ILE A 131 -17.90 -3.65 23.37
N ALA A 132 -18.09 -3.37 24.67
CA ALA A 132 -18.76 -2.16 25.12
C ALA A 132 -17.72 -1.08 25.41
N ILE A 133 -17.76 0.03 24.67
CA ILE A 133 -16.82 1.14 24.79
C ILE A 133 -17.61 2.39 25.20
N PRO A 134 -17.37 2.96 26.38
CA PRO A 134 -18.09 4.18 26.79
C PRO A 134 -17.77 5.33 25.83
N GLN A 135 -18.78 6.14 25.50
CA GLN A 135 -18.57 7.34 24.70
C GLN A 135 -17.74 8.36 25.50
N PHE A 136 -16.83 9.04 24.84
CA PHE A 136 -15.96 10.03 25.47
C PHE A 136 -15.73 11.24 24.55
N GLY A 137 -15.36 12.38 25.16
CA GLY A 137 -14.93 13.59 24.46
C GLY A 137 -13.40 13.79 24.52
N ALA A 138 -12.93 15.03 24.37
CA ALA A 138 -11.50 15.38 24.41
C ALA A 138 -10.82 15.02 25.74
N ARG A 139 -11.58 14.84 26.81
CA ARG A 139 -11.09 14.41 28.12
C ARG A 139 -11.84 13.19 28.59
N PHE A 140 -11.11 12.24 29.12
CA PHE A 140 -11.71 11.11 29.82
C PHE A 140 -12.36 11.59 31.14
N THR A 141 -13.58 11.15 31.37
CA THR A 141 -14.26 11.42 32.65
C THR A 141 -13.54 10.67 33.78
N PRO A 142 -13.23 11.30 34.92
CA PRO A 142 -12.66 10.59 36.07
C PRO A 142 -13.50 9.37 36.45
N GLY A 143 -12.85 8.20 36.61
CA GLY A 143 -13.51 6.94 36.91
C GLY A 143 -14.00 6.14 35.67
N MET A 144 -13.84 6.67 34.46
CA MET A 144 -14.13 5.90 33.23
C MET A 144 -13.21 4.70 33.12
N THR A 145 -13.79 3.53 32.87
CA THR A 145 -13.07 2.27 32.64
C THR A 145 -13.28 1.83 31.21
N PHE A 146 -12.19 1.34 30.59
CA PHE A 146 -12.27 0.77 29.24
C PHE A 146 -12.27 -0.76 29.30
N PRO A 147 -12.95 -1.41 28.35
CA PRO A 147 -13.01 -2.86 28.32
C PRO A 147 -11.64 -3.47 28.02
N SER A 148 -11.45 -4.74 28.41
CA SER A 148 -10.32 -5.52 27.97
C SER A 148 -10.34 -5.67 26.44
N PRO A 149 -9.16 -5.68 25.77
CA PRO A 149 -9.09 -5.90 24.34
C PRO A 149 -9.71 -7.22 23.91
N VAL A 150 -10.32 -7.25 22.73
CA VAL A 150 -10.71 -8.51 22.07
C VAL A 150 -9.47 -9.14 21.47
N VAL A 151 -9.15 -10.35 21.90
CA VAL A 151 -8.00 -11.13 21.43
C VAL A 151 -8.44 -12.02 20.29
N TYR A 152 -7.72 -11.97 19.17
CA TYR A 152 -7.92 -12.83 18.01
C TYR A 152 -6.75 -13.79 17.88
N THR A 153 -7.05 -15.04 17.51
CA THR A 153 -6.05 -16.09 17.31
C THR A 153 -6.31 -16.85 16.01
N TRP A 154 -5.26 -17.41 15.45
CA TRP A 154 -5.29 -18.20 14.22
C TRP A 154 -4.14 -19.21 14.19
N THR A 155 -4.16 -20.13 13.25
CA THR A 155 -3.08 -21.10 13.05
C THR A 155 -2.02 -20.49 12.11
N ASN A 156 -0.74 -20.48 12.54
CA ASN A 156 0.39 -20.04 11.74
C ASN A 156 1.60 -20.99 11.89
N ASN A 157 1.49 -22.18 11.29
CA ASN A 157 2.54 -23.21 11.37
C ASN A 157 3.67 -22.97 10.33
N ASP A 158 3.40 -22.17 9.28
CA ASP A 158 4.27 -21.93 8.15
C ASP A 158 5.02 -20.57 8.23
N GLN A 159 4.92 -19.90 9.39
CA GLN A 159 5.55 -18.58 9.61
C GLN A 159 5.13 -17.53 8.56
N SER A 160 3.94 -17.65 8.02
CA SER A 160 3.37 -16.67 7.10
C SER A 160 3.10 -15.34 7.80
N TYR A 161 3.03 -14.27 7.01
CA TYR A 161 2.66 -12.95 7.51
C TYR A 161 1.16 -12.75 7.57
N TYR A 162 0.66 -12.20 8.67
CA TYR A 162 -0.75 -11.88 8.88
C TYR A 162 -0.92 -10.46 9.39
N PHE A 163 -2.05 -9.85 9.08
CA PHE A 163 -2.46 -8.60 9.71
C PHE A 163 -3.97 -8.54 9.90
N LEU A 164 -4.39 -7.86 10.98
CA LEU A 164 -5.79 -7.58 11.26
C LEU A 164 -6.18 -6.21 10.68
N ALA A 165 -7.38 -6.15 10.11
CA ALA A 165 -8.06 -4.91 9.80
C ALA A 165 -9.51 -4.98 10.28
N ALA A 166 -10.02 -3.87 10.82
CA ALA A 166 -11.42 -3.72 11.21
C ALA A 166 -12.07 -2.64 10.37
N LYS A 167 -13.31 -2.89 9.91
CA LYS A 167 -14.10 -1.95 9.13
C LYS A 167 -15.50 -1.85 9.71
N CYS A 168 -15.93 -0.62 10.05
CA CYS A 168 -17.31 -0.35 10.41
C CYS A 168 -18.22 -0.54 9.19
N MET A 169 -19.33 -1.25 9.38
CA MET A 169 -20.28 -1.58 8.32
C MET A 169 -21.54 -0.73 8.36
N GLU A 170 -21.67 0.15 9.34
CA GLU A 170 -22.84 1.01 9.49
C GLU A 170 -22.91 2.05 8.35
N SER A 171 -24.09 2.27 7.83
CA SER A 171 -24.36 3.32 6.84
C SER A 171 -24.38 4.71 7.46
N THR A 172 -24.79 4.80 8.72
CA THR A 172 -24.75 6.03 9.53
C THR A 172 -23.76 5.85 10.66
N LEU A 173 -22.69 6.63 10.64
CA LEU A 173 -21.59 6.50 11.59
C LEU A 173 -21.87 7.26 12.87
N THR A 174 -21.85 6.58 14.02
CA THR A 174 -21.96 7.16 15.36
C THR A 174 -20.62 7.10 16.06
N SER A 175 -20.00 8.25 16.28
CA SER A 175 -18.65 8.37 16.83
C SER A 175 -18.56 7.95 18.30
N ILE A 176 -17.54 7.19 18.64
CA ILE A 176 -17.17 6.83 20.02
C ILE A 176 -16.53 8.05 20.71
N ASN A 177 -15.60 8.71 20.01
CA ASN A 177 -15.04 9.98 20.47
C ASN A 177 -15.77 11.14 19.78
N THR A 178 -16.43 12.00 20.59
CA THR A 178 -17.24 13.10 20.06
C THR A 178 -16.43 14.32 19.62
N ASP A 179 -15.17 14.43 20.06
CA ASP A 179 -14.36 15.64 19.86
C ASP A 179 -13.25 15.48 18.82
N THR A 180 -13.17 14.32 18.14
CA THR A 180 -12.19 14.15 17.07
C THR A 180 -12.81 14.42 15.71
N THR A 181 -12.11 15.21 14.90
CA THR A 181 -12.39 15.37 13.47
C THR A 181 -11.81 14.22 12.64
N GLU A 182 -10.88 13.45 13.20
CA GLU A 182 -10.24 12.29 12.54
C GLU A 182 -11.03 11.00 12.77
N ASN A 183 -12.09 10.84 12.04
CA ASN A 183 -12.90 9.63 12.09
C ASN A 183 -12.44 8.63 11.03
N ARG A 184 -11.89 7.52 11.48
CA ARG A 184 -11.39 6.45 10.60
C ARG A 184 -12.33 5.24 10.67
N PRO A 185 -13.16 4.99 9.64
CA PRO A 185 -14.03 3.82 9.62
C PRO A 185 -13.28 2.50 9.45
N ARG A 186 -11.95 2.57 9.25
CA ARG A 186 -11.07 1.42 9.08
C ARG A 186 -9.85 1.54 9.97
N PHE A 187 -9.46 0.41 10.54
CA PHE A 187 -8.25 0.22 11.30
C PHE A 187 -7.46 -0.95 10.71
N SER A 188 -6.13 -0.85 10.64
CA SER A 188 -5.28 -1.98 10.27
C SER A 188 -3.97 -1.92 11.04
N ARG A 189 -3.33 -3.07 11.19
CA ARG A 189 -2.01 -3.23 11.80
C ARG A 189 -0.98 -3.65 10.75
N PRO A 190 0.32 -3.36 10.99
CA PRO A 190 1.40 -3.92 10.18
C PRO A 190 1.37 -5.46 10.18
N PRO A 191 1.84 -6.10 9.10
CA PRO A 191 1.97 -7.54 9.04
C PRO A 191 2.93 -8.08 10.10
N THR A 192 2.59 -9.23 10.67
CA THR A 192 3.40 -9.95 11.66
C THR A 192 3.35 -11.45 11.39
N GLN A 193 4.33 -12.21 11.89
CA GLN A 193 4.34 -13.68 11.86
C GLN A 193 3.75 -14.30 13.13
N GLU A 194 3.26 -13.48 14.05
CA GLU A 194 2.54 -13.96 15.22
C GLU A 194 1.23 -14.69 14.82
N ASN A 195 0.71 -15.49 15.72
CA ASN A 195 -0.57 -16.20 15.57
C ASN A 195 -1.68 -15.62 16.45
N THR A 196 -1.45 -14.43 16.99
CA THR A 196 -2.39 -13.71 17.85
C THR A 196 -2.27 -12.21 17.67
N ALA A 197 -3.38 -11.50 17.83
CA ALA A 197 -3.40 -10.04 17.90
C ALA A 197 -4.64 -9.58 18.69
N SER A 198 -4.62 -8.36 19.22
CA SER A 198 -5.73 -7.79 19.98
C SER A 198 -6.19 -6.47 19.39
N LEU A 199 -7.50 -6.23 19.43
CA LEU A 199 -8.11 -4.94 19.16
C LEU A 199 -8.63 -4.35 20.46
N SER A 200 -8.10 -3.19 20.85
CA SER A 200 -8.51 -2.44 22.03
C SER A 200 -9.51 -1.33 21.64
N PHE A 201 -10.05 -0.64 22.61
CA PHE A 201 -11.05 0.42 22.40
C PHE A 201 -10.59 1.49 21.38
N ASN A 202 -9.30 1.81 21.34
CA ASN A 202 -8.73 2.81 20.40
C ASN A 202 -8.58 2.29 18.95
N SER A 203 -8.89 1.02 18.70
CA SER A 203 -8.96 0.46 17.34
C SER A 203 -10.28 0.80 16.63
N PHE A 204 -11.24 1.38 17.36
CA PHE A 204 -12.57 1.66 16.84
C PHE A 204 -12.89 3.15 16.96
N SER A 205 -13.42 3.75 15.89
CA SER A 205 -13.88 5.14 15.88
C SER A 205 -15.39 5.27 15.98
N TYR A 206 -16.13 4.18 15.69
CA TYR A 206 -17.58 4.19 15.60
C TYR A 206 -18.21 3.01 16.31
N TYR A 207 -19.44 3.18 16.77
CA TYR A 207 -20.30 2.11 17.23
C TYR A 207 -20.90 1.32 16.08
N GLY A 208 -21.44 0.15 16.36
CA GLY A 208 -22.14 -0.73 15.45
C GLY A 208 -21.35 -1.94 15.02
N LEU A 209 -21.81 -2.61 13.96
CA LEU A 209 -21.21 -3.81 13.43
C LEU A 209 -19.91 -3.52 12.68
N HIS A 210 -18.89 -4.30 13.01
CA HIS A 210 -17.60 -4.26 12.35
C HIS A 210 -17.28 -5.63 11.74
N HIS A 211 -16.77 -5.65 10.52
CA HIS A 211 -16.03 -6.79 10.01
C HIS A 211 -14.57 -6.68 10.45
N VAL A 212 -14.11 -7.69 11.16
CA VAL A 212 -12.70 -7.87 11.53
C VAL A 212 -12.14 -8.90 10.57
N TYR A 213 -11.24 -8.43 9.69
CA TYR A 213 -10.59 -9.23 8.66
C TYR A 213 -9.22 -9.69 9.15
N LEU A 214 -8.92 -10.96 8.96
CA LEU A 214 -7.55 -11.48 9.03
C LEU A 214 -7.06 -11.74 7.61
N TYR A 215 -6.00 -11.04 7.23
CA TYR A 215 -5.34 -11.21 5.95
C TYR A 215 -4.07 -12.04 6.12
N LYS A 216 -3.94 -13.09 5.31
CA LYS A 216 -2.67 -13.78 5.08
C LYS A 216 -1.98 -13.08 3.92
N ALA A 217 -0.80 -12.53 4.15
CA ALA A 217 -0.07 -11.68 3.21
C ALA A 217 1.15 -12.40 2.66
N ASN A 218 1.52 -12.05 1.43
CA ASN A 218 2.78 -12.44 0.85
C ASN A 218 3.95 -11.61 1.42
N ILE A 219 5.17 -12.13 1.29
CA ILE A 219 6.38 -11.55 1.86
C ILE A 219 6.68 -10.15 1.28
N GLU A 220 6.39 -9.91 0.00
CA GLU A 220 6.59 -8.62 -0.64
C GLU A 220 5.75 -7.51 0.02
N TYR A 221 4.53 -7.83 0.49
CA TYR A 221 3.73 -6.87 1.24
C TYR A 221 4.32 -6.58 2.62
N ALA A 222 4.79 -7.60 3.34
CA ALA A 222 5.44 -7.41 4.64
C ALA A 222 6.73 -6.60 4.52
N ALA A 223 7.48 -6.78 3.44
CA ALA A 223 8.71 -6.04 3.17
C ALA A 223 8.50 -4.52 3.04
N LEU A 224 7.33 -4.06 2.57
CA LEU A 224 7.02 -2.63 2.53
C LEU A 224 7.04 -1.99 3.92
N TYR A 225 6.53 -2.67 4.94
CA TYR A 225 6.51 -2.15 6.31
C TYR A 225 7.89 -2.18 6.95
N ASN A 226 8.71 -3.17 6.64
CA ASN A 226 10.07 -3.29 7.16
C ASN A 226 11.03 -2.24 6.56
N SER A 227 10.76 -1.76 5.34
CA SER A 227 11.59 -0.76 4.66
C SER A 227 11.36 0.68 5.18
N THR A 228 10.26 0.96 5.87
CA THR A 228 9.94 2.31 6.38
C THR A 228 10.78 2.75 7.58
N GLY A 229 11.59 1.85 8.16
CA GLY A 229 12.49 2.13 9.29
C GLY A 229 13.87 2.70 8.90
N THR A 230 14.18 2.86 7.63
CA THR A 230 15.46 3.43 7.19
C THR A 230 15.46 4.95 7.33
N SER A 231 16.50 5.48 8.01
CA SER A 231 16.63 6.92 8.25
C SER A 231 16.72 7.70 6.91
N SER A 232 16.28 8.97 6.92
CA SER A 232 16.35 9.88 5.78
C SER A 232 17.76 10.10 5.18
N LEU A 233 18.78 9.53 5.80
CA LEU A 233 20.17 9.55 5.33
C LEU A 233 20.50 8.41 4.34
N ASN A 234 19.66 7.37 4.25
CA ASN A 234 19.81 6.28 3.30
C ASN A 234 18.65 6.35 2.28
N ILE A 235 18.88 7.02 1.16
CA ILE A 235 17.99 6.95 -0.01
C ILE A 235 18.21 5.59 -0.66
N THR A 236 17.58 4.56 -0.11
CA THR A 236 17.49 3.26 -0.76
C THR A 236 16.29 3.25 -1.71
N ASN A 237 16.44 2.57 -2.85
CA ASN A 237 15.29 2.37 -3.74
C ASN A 237 14.15 1.72 -2.95
N PRO A 238 12.90 2.17 -3.14
CA PRO A 238 11.74 1.53 -2.51
C PRO A 238 11.73 0.03 -2.81
N VAL A 239 11.39 -0.78 -1.81
CA VAL A 239 11.15 -2.21 -2.03
C VAL A 239 10.02 -2.36 -3.03
N THR A 240 10.26 -3.13 -4.08
CA THR A 240 9.28 -3.38 -5.15
C THR A 240 9.44 -4.80 -5.68
N ASN A 241 8.35 -5.43 -6.08
CA ASN A 241 8.36 -6.67 -6.86
C ASN A 241 8.00 -6.42 -8.35
N ILE A 242 8.01 -5.16 -8.78
CA ILE A 242 7.71 -4.75 -10.15
C ILE A 242 9.00 -4.69 -10.96
N GLN A 243 9.09 -5.46 -12.02
CA GLN A 243 10.19 -5.35 -12.98
C GLN A 243 10.02 -4.10 -13.85
N ASN A 244 11.06 -3.28 -13.93
CA ASN A 244 11.10 -2.01 -14.67
C ASN A 244 10.06 -0.97 -14.17
N GLY A 245 9.68 -1.03 -12.88
CA GLY A 245 8.72 -0.13 -12.25
C GLY A 245 8.90 -0.05 -10.76
N PHE A 246 8.04 0.72 -10.11
CA PHE A 246 7.96 0.86 -8.66
C PHE A 246 6.61 0.36 -8.15
N GLY A 247 6.48 0.27 -6.82
CA GLY A 247 5.23 -0.10 -6.17
C GLY A 247 5.11 -1.59 -5.90
N ILE A 248 3.88 -2.10 -5.91
CA ILE A 248 3.60 -3.48 -5.49
C ILE A 248 2.47 -4.11 -6.29
N PHE A 249 2.65 -5.39 -6.63
CA PHE A 249 1.62 -6.29 -7.14
C PHE A 249 1.57 -7.51 -6.22
N THR A 250 0.60 -7.55 -5.31
CA THR A 250 0.52 -8.58 -4.26
C THR A 250 -0.90 -9.10 -4.09
N SER A 251 -1.03 -10.16 -3.31
CA SER A 251 -2.31 -10.80 -3.06
C SER A 251 -2.48 -11.25 -1.62
N PHE A 252 -3.74 -11.46 -1.20
CA PHE A 252 -4.11 -11.84 0.15
C PHE A 252 -5.14 -12.95 0.15
N GLY A 253 -4.91 -13.97 1.00
CA GLY A 253 -5.97 -14.82 1.53
C GLY A 253 -6.68 -14.07 2.66
N VAL A 254 -8.00 -14.22 2.79
CA VAL A 254 -8.77 -13.46 3.78
C VAL A 254 -9.81 -14.33 4.49
N ASP A 255 -9.96 -14.13 5.79
CA ASP A 255 -11.09 -14.57 6.61
C ASP A 255 -11.67 -13.41 7.40
N SER A 256 -12.91 -13.50 7.85
CA SER A 256 -13.53 -12.43 8.62
C SER A 256 -14.46 -12.93 9.71
N LEU A 257 -14.52 -12.15 10.80
CA LEU A 257 -15.46 -12.31 11.91
C LEU A 257 -16.24 -11.00 12.08
N ILE A 258 -17.40 -11.10 12.72
CA ILE A 258 -18.21 -9.94 13.09
C ILE A 258 -17.94 -9.61 14.54
N LEU A 259 -17.75 -8.32 14.83
CA LEU A 259 -17.66 -7.74 16.16
C LEU A 259 -18.69 -6.62 16.30
N ASN A 260 -19.50 -6.64 17.34
CA ASN A 260 -20.41 -5.54 17.65
C ASN A 260 -19.77 -4.61 18.67
N VAL A 261 -19.58 -3.34 18.28
CA VAL A 261 -19.07 -2.29 19.17
C VAL A 261 -20.27 -1.50 19.71
N THR A 262 -20.48 -1.56 21.03
CA THR A 262 -21.60 -0.91 21.71
C THR A 262 -21.13 0.17 22.67
N ASN A 263 -22.08 1.00 23.12
CA ASN A 263 -21.84 1.95 24.22
C ASN A 263 -22.02 1.23 25.56
#